data_1337542c64f1287d9b77fd8506e24283
#
_entry.id   1337542c64f1287d9b77fd8506e24283
#
_cell.length_a   1.000
_cell.length_b   1.000
_cell.length_c   1.000
_cell.angle_alpha   90.00
_cell.angle_beta   90.00
_cell.angle_gamma   90.00
#
_symmetry.space_group_name_H-M   'P 1'
#
loop_
_entity.id
_entity.type
_entity.pdbx_description
1 polymer ?
#
loop_
_entity_poly.entity_id
_entity_poly.type
_entity_poly.pdbx_seq_one_letter_code
_entity_poly.pdbx_strand_id
1 'polypeptide(L)'
;MDPRTNPYAPGAGTIPPELAGRDEIIEKASIALDRCRNGLSSRGLFLVGLRGVGKTVLLTRISQEAEANGFAVVWIETPEKRSLPALLIPTLRTALLKLDKMAAAGDLGKRVLRVLGGFVGAMKVKYRDVEFGVDLGNELGVADSGDLEHDLAALFTEIGKVTKEKKTALVLFVDEIQYIEEEQFAALIMALHKCAQNQLPIILIGAGLPQLVGQAGRAKSYAERLFEYPTIGPLSQSAAREALETPAAKSNVKYEKDALGEILLQTQSYPYFLQEWGKHCWQYAKQSPITLNDVRSATELAISELDASFFRVRFDRLTPGEKKYLRAMAELGSGPHRSGDIAALLQKEVQAVAPTRATLIGKGMIYSPSHGDNSFTVPLFDGYMKRVMPNFNKLF
;
A
#
# COMPACT_ATOMS: atom_id res chain seq x y z
N MET A 1 29.23 -14.01 -7.84
CA MET A 1 28.60 -14.75 -8.99
C MET A 1 28.20 -13.73 -10.06
N ASP A 2 27.71 -14.15 -11.23
CA ASP A 2 27.34 -13.20 -12.32
C ASP A 2 26.16 -12.32 -11.90
N PRO A 3 26.29 -10.98 -11.85
CA PRO A 3 25.19 -10.09 -11.50
C PRO A 3 24.02 -10.12 -12.48
N ARG A 4 24.24 -10.52 -13.74
CA ARG A 4 23.20 -10.58 -14.80
C ARG A 4 22.21 -11.71 -14.57
N THR A 5 22.59 -12.72 -13.80
CA THR A 5 21.75 -13.87 -13.45
C THR A 5 21.24 -13.80 -12.01
N ASN A 6 21.46 -12.66 -11.34
CA ASN A 6 20.97 -12.46 -9.98
C ASN A 6 19.45 -12.50 -9.93
N PRO A 7 18.84 -13.47 -9.22
CA PRO A 7 17.38 -13.58 -9.20
C PRO A 7 16.72 -12.53 -8.30
N TYR A 8 17.44 -11.91 -7.38
CA TYR A 8 16.88 -10.96 -6.43
C TYR A 8 16.77 -9.57 -7.04
N ALA A 9 15.58 -9.00 -6.98
CA ALA A 9 15.25 -7.72 -7.58
C ALA A 9 14.51 -6.82 -6.57
N PRO A 10 15.23 -6.21 -5.62
CA PRO A 10 14.63 -5.24 -4.73
C PRO A 10 14.14 -4.02 -5.54
N GLY A 11 12.88 -3.70 -5.43
CA GLY A 11 12.29 -2.59 -6.17
C GLY A 11 10.94 -2.15 -5.59
N ALA A 12 10.49 -0.96 -5.98
CA ALA A 12 9.19 -0.45 -5.56
C ALA A 12 8.08 -1.15 -6.36
N GLY A 13 7.34 -2.05 -5.70
CA GLY A 13 6.22 -2.77 -6.32
C GLY A 13 6.63 -3.89 -7.31
N THR A 14 7.91 -4.16 -7.48
CA THR A 14 8.39 -5.25 -8.32
C THR A 14 8.01 -6.59 -7.68
N ILE A 15 7.33 -7.45 -8.45
CA ILE A 15 7.00 -8.80 -7.99
C ILE A 15 8.30 -9.59 -7.83
N PRO A 16 8.59 -10.13 -6.63
CA PRO A 16 9.79 -10.92 -6.40
C PRO A 16 9.69 -12.25 -7.15
N PRO A 17 10.80 -12.93 -7.41
CA PRO A 17 10.81 -14.23 -8.08
C PRO A 17 10.08 -15.33 -7.29
N GLU A 18 9.89 -15.12 -5.98
CA GLU A 18 9.08 -15.98 -5.11
C GLU A 18 8.26 -15.12 -4.15
N LEU A 19 6.92 -15.26 -4.20
CA LEU A 19 5.99 -14.56 -3.32
C LEU A 19 5.58 -15.45 -2.14
N ALA A 20 6.58 -15.80 -1.32
CA ALA A 20 6.41 -16.75 -0.22
C ALA A 20 5.48 -16.25 0.89
N GLY A 21 4.69 -17.15 1.47
CA GLY A 21 3.91 -16.94 2.69
C GLY A 21 2.78 -15.91 2.57
N ARG A 22 2.20 -15.77 1.39
CA ARG A 22 1.07 -14.85 1.14
C ARG A 22 -0.18 -15.53 0.54
N ASP A 23 -0.15 -16.86 0.38
CA ASP A 23 -1.20 -17.63 -0.28
C ASP A 23 -2.57 -17.45 0.39
N GLU A 24 -2.63 -17.48 1.72
CA GLU A 24 -3.88 -17.30 2.48
C GLU A 24 -4.56 -15.94 2.18
N ILE A 25 -3.77 -14.89 1.99
CA ILE A 25 -4.31 -13.56 1.68
C ILE A 25 -4.78 -13.48 0.23
N ILE A 26 -4.04 -14.11 -0.68
CA ILE A 26 -4.42 -14.19 -2.10
C ILE A 26 -5.73 -14.99 -2.23
N GLU A 27 -5.82 -16.14 -1.58
CA GLU A 27 -7.04 -16.95 -1.57
C GLU A 27 -8.23 -16.22 -0.95
N LYS A 28 -8.02 -15.55 0.20
CA LYS A 28 -9.06 -14.71 0.82
C LYS A 28 -9.57 -13.64 -0.14
N ALA A 29 -8.68 -12.97 -0.86
CA ALA A 29 -9.06 -11.98 -1.86
C ALA A 29 -9.85 -12.62 -3.02
N SER A 30 -9.39 -13.75 -3.55
CA SER A 30 -10.07 -14.50 -4.60
C SER A 30 -11.50 -14.88 -4.20
N ILE A 31 -11.67 -15.43 -3.01
CA ILE A 31 -13.01 -15.78 -2.45
C ILE A 31 -13.88 -14.52 -2.36
N ALA A 32 -13.36 -13.40 -1.86
CA ALA A 32 -14.11 -12.17 -1.74
C ALA A 32 -14.58 -11.63 -3.10
N LEU A 33 -13.71 -11.69 -4.12
CA LEU A 33 -14.01 -11.29 -5.49
C LEU A 33 -15.11 -12.17 -6.12
N ASP A 34 -14.98 -13.48 -6.01
CA ASP A 34 -15.95 -14.41 -6.57
C ASP A 34 -17.34 -14.29 -5.91
N ARG A 35 -17.37 -14.11 -4.59
CA ARG A 35 -18.63 -13.84 -3.87
C ARG A 35 -19.28 -12.55 -4.35
N CYS A 36 -18.49 -11.49 -4.51
CA CYS A 36 -18.98 -10.20 -5.02
C CYS A 36 -19.56 -10.34 -6.43
N ARG A 37 -18.86 -11.02 -7.36
CA ARG A 37 -19.32 -11.28 -8.73
C ARG A 37 -20.65 -12.02 -8.76
N ASN A 38 -20.84 -12.96 -7.85
CA ASN A 38 -22.05 -13.77 -7.74
C ASN A 38 -23.19 -13.08 -6.95
N GLY A 39 -23.05 -11.79 -6.60
CA GLY A 39 -24.06 -11.04 -5.85
C GLY A 39 -24.21 -11.46 -4.39
N LEU A 40 -23.25 -12.23 -3.87
CA LEU A 40 -23.21 -12.62 -2.46
C LEU A 40 -22.52 -11.54 -1.61
N SER A 41 -22.99 -11.38 -0.37
CA SER A 41 -22.34 -10.46 0.57
C SER A 41 -20.86 -10.80 0.73
N SER A 42 -20.01 -9.81 0.50
CA SER A 42 -18.57 -9.91 0.64
C SER A 42 -18.01 -8.63 1.23
N ARG A 43 -16.97 -8.75 2.04
CA ARG A 43 -16.23 -7.59 2.56
C ARG A 43 -15.06 -7.28 1.65
N GLY A 44 -14.82 -5.98 1.43
CA GLY A 44 -13.56 -5.52 0.85
C GLY A 44 -12.38 -5.81 1.78
N LEU A 45 -11.16 -5.67 1.27
CA LEU A 45 -9.95 -5.93 2.06
C LEU A 45 -9.08 -4.67 2.14
N PHE A 46 -8.58 -4.36 3.32
CA PHE A 46 -7.51 -3.39 3.52
C PHE A 46 -6.25 -4.10 4.00
N LEU A 47 -5.27 -4.26 3.11
CA LEU A 47 -3.96 -4.83 3.41
C LEU A 47 -3.16 -3.82 4.25
N VAL A 48 -3.11 -4.06 5.55
CA VAL A 48 -2.53 -3.12 6.52
C VAL A 48 -1.13 -3.57 6.93
N GLY A 49 -0.13 -2.70 6.81
CA GLY A 49 1.23 -3.07 7.22
C GLY A 49 2.25 -1.95 7.03
N LEU A 50 3.44 -2.17 7.56
CA LEU A 50 4.55 -1.23 7.48
C LEU A 50 5.09 -1.13 6.04
N ARG A 51 6.01 -0.20 5.81
CA ARG A 51 6.71 -0.09 4.51
C ARG A 51 7.66 -1.27 4.33
N GLY A 52 7.75 -1.77 3.08
CA GLY A 52 8.65 -2.88 2.75
C GLY A 52 8.13 -4.30 3.06
N VAL A 53 6.90 -4.45 3.58
CA VAL A 53 6.28 -5.77 3.83
C VAL A 53 5.64 -6.41 2.59
N GLY A 54 5.68 -5.73 1.43
CA GLY A 54 5.18 -6.27 0.17
C GLY A 54 3.70 -6.01 -0.12
N LYS A 55 3.05 -5.01 0.49
CA LYS A 55 1.62 -4.69 0.25
C LYS A 55 1.31 -4.41 -1.22
N THR A 56 2.07 -3.48 -1.85
CA THR A 56 1.93 -3.14 -3.27
C THR A 56 2.10 -4.34 -4.17
N VAL A 57 3.10 -5.18 -3.88
CA VAL A 57 3.36 -6.42 -4.64
C VAL A 57 2.17 -7.38 -4.54
N LEU A 58 1.65 -7.58 -3.34
CA LEU A 58 0.50 -8.44 -3.10
C LEU A 58 -0.76 -7.89 -3.77
N LEU A 59 -0.99 -6.58 -3.67
CA LEU A 59 -2.11 -5.89 -4.33
C LEU A 59 -2.01 -6.04 -5.86
N THR A 60 -0.81 -5.88 -6.43
CA THR A 60 -0.53 -6.08 -7.87
C THR A 60 -0.82 -7.52 -8.29
N ARG A 61 -0.38 -8.51 -7.50
CA ARG A 61 -0.63 -9.92 -7.78
C ARG A 61 -2.12 -10.24 -7.81
N ILE A 62 -2.86 -9.80 -6.79
CA ILE A 62 -4.32 -10.00 -6.71
C ILE A 62 -5.02 -9.29 -7.89
N SER A 63 -4.58 -8.09 -8.25
CA SER A 63 -5.13 -7.34 -9.39
C SER A 63 -4.93 -8.07 -10.73
N GLN A 64 -3.74 -8.61 -10.96
CA GLN A 64 -3.44 -9.38 -12.17
C GLN A 64 -4.30 -10.66 -12.27
N GLU A 65 -4.48 -11.36 -11.15
CA GLU A 65 -5.35 -12.54 -11.09
C GLU A 65 -6.82 -12.16 -11.33
N ALA A 66 -7.29 -11.05 -10.76
CA ALA A 66 -8.63 -10.54 -11.02
C ALA A 66 -8.83 -10.21 -12.51
N GLU A 67 -7.89 -9.51 -13.15
CA GLU A 67 -7.97 -9.18 -14.57
C GLU A 67 -7.96 -10.46 -15.46
N ALA A 68 -7.10 -11.43 -15.13
CA ALA A 68 -7.05 -12.72 -15.82
C ALA A 68 -8.36 -13.53 -15.70
N ASN A 69 -9.07 -13.37 -14.57
CA ASN A 69 -10.37 -14.00 -14.31
C ASN A 69 -11.58 -13.18 -14.83
N GLY A 70 -11.33 -12.13 -15.63
CA GLY A 70 -12.37 -11.36 -16.31
C GLY A 70 -13.09 -10.33 -15.44
N PHE A 71 -12.52 -9.95 -14.30
CA PHE A 71 -13.02 -8.81 -13.52
C PHE A 71 -12.71 -7.47 -14.20
N ALA A 72 -13.56 -6.49 -14.04
CA ALA A 72 -13.26 -5.12 -14.43
C ALA A 72 -12.40 -4.47 -13.34
N VAL A 73 -11.16 -4.15 -13.68
CA VAL A 73 -10.16 -3.66 -12.72
C VAL A 73 -9.95 -2.16 -12.88
N VAL A 74 -9.97 -1.46 -11.76
CA VAL A 74 -9.55 -0.08 -11.59
C VAL A 74 -8.38 -0.06 -10.63
N TRP A 75 -7.22 0.47 -11.06
CA TRP A 75 -6.02 0.61 -10.25
C TRP A 75 -5.71 2.07 -9.98
N ILE A 76 -5.52 2.40 -8.70
CA ILE A 76 -5.18 3.74 -8.23
C ILE A 76 -4.03 3.63 -7.22
N GLU A 77 -3.00 4.45 -7.40
CA GLU A 77 -2.03 4.78 -6.38
C GLU A 77 -2.32 6.21 -5.91
N THR A 78 -2.51 6.40 -4.60
CA THR A 78 -2.89 7.70 -4.05
C THR A 78 -1.67 8.50 -3.61
N PRO A 79 -1.29 9.56 -4.34
CA PRO A 79 -0.25 10.48 -3.92
C PRO A 79 -0.76 11.48 -2.88
N GLU A 80 0.14 12.09 -2.12
CA GLU A 80 -0.18 13.00 -0.99
C GLU A 80 -1.04 14.23 -1.35
N LYS A 81 -1.25 14.58 -2.62
CA LYS A 81 -1.83 15.87 -3.02
C LYS A 81 -2.86 15.83 -4.16
N ARG A 82 -3.38 14.68 -4.51
CA ARG A 82 -4.40 14.58 -5.57
C ARG A 82 -5.74 14.17 -5.02
N SER A 83 -6.82 14.75 -5.55
CA SER A 83 -8.17 14.38 -5.16
C SER A 83 -8.56 12.99 -5.67
N LEU A 84 -9.40 12.29 -4.92
CA LEU A 84 -9.92 10.98 -5.32
C LEU A 84 -10.64 11.03 -6.67
N PRO A 85 -11.50 12.02 -6.99
CA PRO A 85 -12.11 12.13 -8.32
C PRO A 85 -11.08 12.22 -9.45
N ALA A 86 -10.00 13.02 -9.29
CA ALA A 86 -8.96 13.17 -10.30
C ALA A 86 -8.21 11.87 -10.61
N LEU A 87 -8.14 10.97 -9.62
CA LEU A 87 -7.54 9.63 -9.78
C LEU A 87 -8.52 8.61 -10.35
N LEU A 88 -9.79 8.65 -9.88
CA LEU A 88 -10.82 7.69 -10.26
C LEU A 88 -11.29 7.85 -11.72
N ILE A 89 -11.52 9.07 -12.16
CA ILE A 89 -12.17 9.35 -13.45
C ILE A 89 -11.45 8.68 -14.64
N PRO A 90 -10.11 8.84 -14.83
CA PRO A 90 -9.41 8.25 -15.98
C PRO A 90 -9.44 6.72 -15.95
N THR A 91 -9.28 6.14 -14.77
CA THR A 91 -9.21 4.68 -14.58
C THR A 91 -10.57 4.02 -14.71
N LEU A 92 -11.63 4.63 -14.15
CA LEU A 92 -13.01 4.20 -14.36
C LEU A 92 -13.40 4.23 -15.84
N ARG A 93 -13.07 5.33 -16.55
CA ARG A 93 -13.33 5.41 -17.98
C ARG A 93 -12.69 4.25 -18.73
N THR A 94 -11.44 3.95 -18.44
CA THR A 94 -10.71 2.84 -19.10
C THR A 94 -11.39 1.50 -18.83
N ALA A 95 -11.77 1.24 -17.57
CA ALA A 95 -12.47 0.01 -17.19
C ALA A 95 -13.85 -0.10 -17.88
N LEU A 96 -14.61 0.99 -17.91
CA LEU A 96 -15.93 1.03 -18.57
C LEU A 96 -15.83 0.80 -20.09
N LEU A 97 -14.84 1.37 -20.77
CA LEU A 97 -14.60 1.12 -22.19
C LEU A 97 -14.19 -0.34 -22.47
N LYS A 98 -13.44 -0.97 -21.58
CA LYS A 98 -13.16 -2.41 -21.69
C LYS A 98 -14.45 -3.23 -21.54
N LEU A 99 -15.29 -2.90 -20.56
CA LEU A 99 -16.59 -3.55 -20.33
C LEU A 99 -17.54 -3.40 -21.52
N ASP A 100 -17.56 -2.23 -22.15
CA ASP A 100 -18.41 -1.94 -23.34
C ASP A 100 -17.98 -2.79 -24.54
N LYS A 101 -16.66 -2.94 -24.76
CA LYS A 101 -16.12 -3.77 -25.85
C LYS A 101 -16.37 -5.27 -25.67
N MET A 102 -16.50 -5.76 -24.43
CA MET A 102 -16.81 -7.17 -24.14
C MET A 102 -18.24 -7.57 -24.43
N ALA A 103 -19.11 -6.62 -24.78
CA ALA A 103 -20.50 -6.87 -25.13
C ALA A 103 -20.84 -6.26 -26.48
N ALA A 104 -21.59 -6.99 -27.30
CA ALA A 104 -22.24 -6.41 -28.47
C ALA A 104 -23.07 -5.20 -28.03
N ALA A 105 -22.71 -4.03 -28.56
CA ALA A 105 -23.24 -2.70 -28.30
C ALA A 105 -24.61 -2.64 -27.60
N GLY A 106 -24.58 -2.54 -26.27
CA GLY A 106 -25.80 -2.30 -25.48
C GLY A 106 -25.88 -0.85 -25.04
N ASP A 107 -27.08 -0.28 -25.01
CA ASP A 107 -27.32 1.11 -24.59
C ASP A 107 -26.90 1.41 -23.15
N LEU A 108 -26.79 0.39 -22.29
CA LEU A 108 -26.41 0.51 -20.88
C LEU A 108 -24.95 0.98 -20.70
N GLY A 109 -24.00 0.42 -21.46
CA GLY A 109 -22.59 0.83 -21.39
C GLY A 109 -22.40 2.29 -21.80
N LYS A 110 -23.07 2.72 -22.89
CA LYS A 110 -23.06 4.12 -23.34
C LYS A 110 -23.70 5.06 -22.32
N ARG A 111 -24.77 4.61 -21.65
CA ARG A 111 -25.42 5.39 -20.59
C ARG A 111 -24.47 5.65 -19.44
N VAL A 112 -23.77 4.63 -18.94
CA VAL A 112 -22.83 4.79 -17.81
C VAL A 112 -21.67 5.71 -18.17
N LEU A 113 -21.18 5.70 -19.42
CA LEU A 113 -20.18 6.67 -19.87
C LEU A 113 -20.73 8.11 -19.85
N ARG A 114 -22.02 8.35 -20.19
CA ARG A 114 -22.65 9.67 -20.06
C ARG A 114 -22.84 10.07 -18.59
N VAL A 115 -23.19 9.12 -17.70
CA VAL A 115 -23.26 9.37 -16.24
C VAL A 115 -21.86 9.76 -15.71
N LEU A 116 -20.79 9.07 -16.15
CA LEU A 116 -19.42 9.49 -15.84
C LEU A 116 -19.13 10.89 -16.38
N GLY A 117 -19.63 11.26 -17.55
CA GLY A 117 -19.51 12.62 -18.11
C GLY A 117 -20.14 13.68 -17.21
N GLY A 118 -21.34 13.46 -16.71
CA GLY A 118 -22.01 14.31 -15.71
C GLY A 118 -21.18 14.44 -14.43
N PHE A 119 -20.71 13.32 -13.88
CA PHE A 119 -19.84 13.31 -12.71
C PHE A 119 -18.55 14.13 -12.92
N VAL A 120 -17.90 13.97 -14.08
CA VAL A 120 -16.73 14.78 -14.45
C VAL A 120 -17.04 16.26 -14.44
N GLY A 121 -18.17 16.66 -15.06
CA GLY A 121 -18.62 18.05 -15.11
C GLY A 121 -18.78 18.65 -13.71
N ALA A 122 -19.48 17.95 -12.83
CA ALA A 122 -19.70 18.37 -11.44
C ALA A 122 -18.40 18.44 -10.62
N MET A 123 -17.54 17.44 -10.75
CA MET A 123 -16.28 17.39 -10.00
C MET A 123 -15.25 18.42 -10.47
N LYS A 124 -15.23 18.82 -11.73
CA LYS A 124 -14.38 19.92 -12.23
C LYS A 124 -14.64 21.25 -11.54
N VAL A 125 -15.84 21.50 -11.12
CA VAL A 125 -16.21 22.73 -10.40
C VAL A 125 -15.66 22.71 -8.98
N LYS A 126 -15.66 21.54 -8.32
CA LYS A 126 -15.26 21.37 -6.93
C LYS A 126 -13.76 21.13 -6.75
N TYR A 127 -13.14 20.39 -7.66
CA TYR A 127 -11.75 19.96 -7.57
C TYR A 127 -10.92 20.50 -8.74
N ARG A 128 -9.96 21.37 -8.44
CA ARG A 128 -9.13 22.05 -9.48
C ARG A 128 -8.18 21.14 -10.23
N ASP A 129 -7.87 19.97 -9.67
CA ASP A 129 -6.98 18.96 -10.26
C ASP A 129 -7.71 17.92 -11.12
N VAL A 130 -9.03 18.06 -11.30
CA VAL A 130 -9.82 17.24 -12.24
C VAL A 130 -9.69 17.82 -13.64
N GLU A 131 -8.72 17.29 -14.40
CA GLU A 131 -8.53 17.60 -15.82
C GLU A 131 -9.02 16.42 -16.66
N PHE A 132 -9.98 16.67 -17.55
CA PHE A 132 -10.50 15.65 -18.47
C PHE A 132 -10.88 16.29 -19.80
N GLY A 133 -10.16 15.90 -20.86
CA GLY A 133 -10.27 16.52 -22.19
C GLY A 133 -11.17 15.79 -23.21
N VAL A 134 -11.89 14.74 -22.78
CA VAL A 134 -12.74 13.94 -23.69
C VAL A 134 -14.20 14.23 -23.40
N ASP A 135 -14.98 14.55 -24.44
CA ASP A 135 -16.44 14.65 -24.34
C ASP A 135 -17.04 13.24 -24.30
N LEU A 136 -17.66 12.90 -23.15
CA LEU A 136 -18.39 11.65 -22.94
C LEU A 136 -19.90 11.80 -23.15
N GLY A 137 -20.37 13.03 -23.48
CA GLY A 137 -21.76 13.41 -23.32
C GLY A 137 -22.15 13.48 -21.83
N ASN A 138 -23.36 13.95 -21.55
CA ASN A 138 -23.86 14.06 -20.19
C ASN A 138 -25.21 13.34 -20.06
N GLU A 139 -25.39 12.56 -18.99
CA GLU A 139 -26.69 12.10 -18.50
C GLU A 139 -27.06 12.99 -17.32
N LEU A 140 -27.95 13.93 -17.53
CA LEU A 140 -28.33 14.93 -16.52
C LEU A 140 -29.17 14.32 -15.39
N GLY A 141 -28.95 14.79 -14.16
CA GLY A 141 -29.77 14.46 -12.99
C GLY A 141 -29.42 13.13 -12.32
N VAL A 142 -28.27 12.51 -12.62
CA VAL A 142 -27.88 11.22 -12.00
C VAL A 142 -26.69 11.33 -11.07
N ALA A 143 -25.57 11.92 -11.49
CA ALA A 143 -24.34 12.02 -10.71
C ALA A 143 -23.66 13.37 -10.96
N ASP A 144 -24.41 14.45 -10.93
CA ASP A 144 -24.03 15.79 -11.37
C ASP A 144 -24.45 16.91 -10.40
N SER A 145 -24.74 16.55 -9.15
CA SER A 145 -25.14 17.51 -8.12
C SER A 145 -23.99 18.37 -7.57
N GLY A 146 -22.75 17.93 -7.71
CA GLY A 146 -21.56 18.55 -7.11
C GLY A 146 -21.27 18.07 -5.67
N ASP A 147 -22.12 17.23 -5.09
CA ASP A 147 -21.85 16.53 -3.84
C ASP A 147 -21.16 15.20 -4.12
N LEU A 148 -19.89 15.08 -3.68
CA LEU A 148 -19.07 13.90 -3.97
C LEU A 148 -19.69 12.61 -3.41
N GLU A 149 -20.24 12.66 -2.19
CA GLU A 149 -20.81 11.49 -1.53
C GLU A 149 -22.04 10.98 -2.28
N HIS A 150 -22.91 11.91 -2.69
CA HIS A 150 -24.11 11.59 -3.48
C HIS A 150 -23.74 11.09 -4.88
N ASP A 151 -22.93 11.84 -5.59
CA ASP A 151 -22.63 11.61 -7.01
C ASP A 151 -21.81 10.33 -7.22
N LEU A 152 -20.83 10.05 -6.32
CA LEU A 152 -20.04 8.82 -6.38
C LEU A 152 -20.91 7.58 -6.10
N ALA A 153 -21.86 7.68 -5.18
CA ALA A 153 -22.79 6.60 -4.90
C ALA A 153 -23.77 6.35 -6.06
N ALA A 154 -24.23 7.41 -6.74
CA ALA A 154 -25.07 7.31 -7.93
C ALA A 154 -24.28 6.68 -9.09
N LEU A 155 -23.06 7.17 -9.36
CA LEU A 155 -22.18 6.63 -10.41
C LEU A 155 -21.89 5.13 -10.17
N PHE A 156 -21.49 4.73 -8.96
CA PHE A 156 -21.22 3.33 -8.64
C PHE A 156 -22.47 2.46 -8.73
N THR A 157 -23.65 3.01 -8.41
CA THR A 157 -24.92 2.29 -8.59
C THR A 157 -25.15 1.96 -10.07
N GLU A 158 -24.95 2.90 -10.98
CA GLU A 158 -25.12 2.66 -12.42
C GLU A 158 -24.06 1.71 -12.97
N ILE A 159 -22.80 1.84 -12.55
CA ILE A 159 -21.72 0.89 -12.90
C ILE A 159 -22.07 -0.52 -12.40
N GLY A 160 -22.54 -0.64 -11.16
CA GLY A 160 -22.92 -1.91 -10.56
C GLY A 160 -24.05 -2.63 -11.29
N LYS A 161 -25.01 -1.90 -11.85
CA LYS A 161 -26.07 -2.49 -12.71
C LYS A 161 -25.46 -3.12 -13.97
N VAL A 162 -24.53 -2.40 -14.63
CA VAL A 162 -23.84 -2.90 -15.83
C VAL A 162 -22.98 -4.12 -15.53
N THR A 163 -22.18 -4.08 -14.46
CA THR A 163 -21.34 -5.21 -14.09
C THR A 163 -22.14 -6.45 -13.72
N LYS A 164 -23.31 -6.25 -13.06
CA LYS A 164 -24.25 -7.34 -12.73
C LYS A 164 -24.81 -7.98 -13.99
N GLU A 165 -25.26 -7.18 -14.96
CA GLU A 165 -25.76 -7.68 -16.27
C GLU A 165 -24.69 -8.45 -17.03
N LYS A 166 -23.44 -7.96 -16.99
CA LYS A 166 -22.27 -8.60 -17.62
C LYS A 166 -21.75 -9.83 -16.86
N LYS A 167 -22.35 -10.19 -15.72
CA LYS A 167 -21.92 -11.29 -14.84
C LYS A 167 -20.44 -11.17 -14.42
N THR A 168 -19.99 -9.95 -14.19
CA THR A 168 -18.66 -9.61 -13.66
C THR A 168 -18.76 -8.71 -12.45
N ALA A 169 -17.66 -8.25 -11.90
CA ALA A 169 -17.61 -7.21 -10.86
C ALA A 169 -16.59 -6.13 -11.20
N LEU A 170 -16.84 -4.90 -10.72
CA LEU A 170 -15.85 -3.85 -10.69
C LEU A 170 -15.01 -4.01 -9.41
N VAL A 171 -13.71 -4.13 -9.57
CA VAL A 171 -12.76 -4.20 -8.47
C VAL A 171 -11.89 -2.95 -8.45
N LEU A 172 -11.99 -2.20 -7.35
CA LEU A 172 -11.13 -1.05 -7.09
C LEU A 172 -9.90 -1.52 -6.32
N PHE A 173 -8.74 -1.42 -6.91
CA PHE A 173 -7.44 -1.59 -6.24
C PHE A 173 -6.89 -0.22 -5.91
N VAL A 174 -6.67 0.06 -4.62
CA VAL A 174 -6.21 1.37 -4.15
C VAL A 174 -4.97 1.19 -3.28
N ASP A 175 -3.81 1.61 -3.79
CA ASP A 175 -2.57 1.60 -3.01
C ASP A 175 -2.36 2.94 -2.28
N GLU A 176 -1.62 2.90 -1.17
CA GLU A 176 -1.34 4.03 -0.27
C GLU A 176 -2.63 4.79 0.15
N ILE A 177 -3.73 4.05 0.37
CA ILE A 177 -5.09 4.59 0.60
C ILE A 177 -5.18 5.58 1.77
N GLN A 178 -4.23 5.54 2.72
CA GLN A 178 -4.17 6.49 3.83
C GLN A 178 -3.90 7.95 3.42
N TYR A 179 -3.55 8.21 2.16
CA TYR A 179 -3.39 9.57 1.64
C TYR A 179 -4.67 10.16 1.03
N ILE A 180 -5.76 9.39 0.98
CA ILE A 180 -7.07 9.95 0.64
C ILE A 180 -7.54 10.85 1.78
N GLU A 181 -7.98 12.04 1.43
CA GLU A 181 -8.59 12.97 2.40
C GLU A 181 -9.83 12.35 3.06
N GLU A 182 -10.06 12.64 4.34
CA GLU A 182 -11.07 11.95 5.14
C GLU A 182 -12.49 12.09 4.56
N GLU A 183 -12.87 13.27 4.05
CA GLU A 183 -14.18 13.49 3.40
C GLU A 183 -14.33 12.66 2.11
N GLN A 184 -13.28 12.59 1.30
CA GLN A 184 -13.29 11.81 0.05
C GLN A 184 -13.29 10.31 0.33
N PHE A 185 -12.60 9.89 1.40
CA PHE A 185 -12.62 8.51 1.86
C PHE A 185 -13.99 8.11 2.41
N ALA A 186 -14.64 9.01 3.15
CA ALA A 186 -16.02 8.82 3.61
C ALA A 186 -17.00 8.64 2.46
N ALA A 187 -16.87 9.46 1.38
CA ALA A 187 -17.68 9.34 0.17
C ALA A 187 -17.47 7.99 -0.53
N LEU A 188 -16.23 7.53 -0.64
CA LEU A 188 -15.90 6.22 -1.21
C LEU A 188 -16.52 5.07 -0.40
N ILE A 189 -16.36 5.09 0.93
CA ILE A 189 -16.94 4.08 1.83
C ILE A 189 -18.47 4.06 1.71
N MET A 190 -19.11 5.22 1.65
CA MET A 190 -20.56 5.31 1.53
C MET A 190 -21.06 4.77 0.17
N ALA A 191 -20.37 5.10 -0.93
CA ALA A 191 -20.73 4.57 -2.24
C ALA A 191 -20.63 3.03 -2.29
N LEU A 192 -19.58 2.45 -1.70
CA LEU A 192 -19.42 1.00 -1.59
C LEU A 192 -20.47 0.36 -0.68
N HIS A 193 -20.82 1.02 0.41
CA HIS A 193 -21.90 0.55 1.30
C HIS A 193 -23.25 0.49 0.57
N LYS A 194 -23.58 1.53 -0.20
CA LYS A 194 -24.80 1.55 -1.01
C LYS A 194 -24.82 0.43 -2.06
N CYS A 195 -23.67 0.16 -2.69
CA CYS A 195 -23.53 -0.97 -3.61
C CYS A 195 -23.75 -2.31 -2.89
N ALA A 196 -23.16 -2.51 -1.72
CA ALA A 196 -23.32 -3.73 -0.93
C ALA A 196 -24.78 -3.95 -0.50
N GLN A 197 -25.48 -2.91 -0.05
CA GLN A 197 -26.90 -2.96 0.30
C GLN A 197 -27.78 -3.39 -0.88
N ASN A 198 -27.44 -2.96 -2.11
CA ASN A 198 -28.17 -3.28 -3.33
C ASN A 198 -27.65 -4.53 -4.06
N GLN A 199 -26.74 -5.28 -3.45
CA GLN A 199 -26.10 -6.46 -4.04
C GLN A 199 -25.53 -6.19 -5.45
N LEU A 200 -24.91 -5.01 -5.60
CA LEU A 200 -24.22 -4.62 -6.82
C LEU A 200 -22.77 -5.07 -6.75
N PRO A 201 -22.23 -5.70 -7.80
CA PRO A 201 -20.93 -6.31 -7.77
C PRO A 201 -19.80 -5.27 -7.95
N ILE A 202 -19.58 -4.49 -6.89
CA ILE A 202 -18.46 -3.55 -6.75
C ILE A 202 -17.78 -3.80 -5.42
N ILE A 203 -16.47 -4.00 -5.45
CA ILE A 203 -15.66 -4.27 -4.26
C ILE A 203 -14.35 -3.49 -4.30
N LEU A 204 -13.82 -3.17 -3.11
CA LEU A 204 -12.53 -2.50 -2.96
C LEU A 204 -11.54 -3.41 -2.24
N ILE A 205 -10.33 -3.49 -2.80
CA ILE A 205 -9.15 -4.04 -2.14
C ILE A 205 -8.10 -2.92 -2.07
N GLY A 206 -7.79 -2.47 -0.87
CA GLY A 206 -6.83 -1.38 -0.65
C GLY A 206 -5.60 -1.84 0.11
N ALA A 207 -4.53 -1.05 0.02
CA ALA A 207 -3.32 -1.24 0.81
C ALA A 207 -2.91 0.07 1.48
N GLY A 208 -2.44 0.00 2.72
CA GLY A 208 -2.03 1.19 3.46
C GLY A 208 -1.24 0.92 4.73
N LEU A 209 -0.86 2.01 5.38
CA LEU A 209 -0.15 2.00 6.66
C LEU A 209 -1.12 1.69 7.82
N PRO A 210 -0.62 1.30 9.00
CA PRO A 210 -1.46 0.91 10.13
C PRO A 210 -2.50 1.94 10.58
N GLN A 211 -2.25 3.24 10.38
CA GLN A 211 -3.22 4.30 10.69
C GLN A 211 -4.51 4.22 9.87
N LEU A 212 -4.51 3.48 8.76
CA LEU A 212 -5.68 3.29 7.89
C LEU A 212 -6.90 2.75 8.66
N VAL A 213 -6.69 1.85 9.62
CA VAL A 213 -7.78 1.27 10.44
C VAL A 213 -8.53 2.37 11.19
N GLY A 214 -7.79 3.26 11.84
CA GLY A 214 -8.37 4.41 12.55
C GLY A 214 -9.01 5.43 11.62
N GLN A 215 -8.41 5.68 10.44
CA GLN A 215 -8.97 6.58 9.43
C GLN A 215 -10.32 6.07 8.90
N ALA A 216 -10.40 4.79 8.55
CA ALA A 216 -11.64 4.19 8.06
C ALA A 216 -12.77 4.28 9.09
N GLY A 217 -12.46 4.00 10.38
CA GLY A 217 -13.41 4.11 11.49
C GLY A 217 -13.90 5.54 11.74
N ARG A 218 -13.03 6.56 11.58
CA ARG A 218 -13.43 7.97 11.67
C ARG A 218 -14.26 8.42 10.47
N ALA A 219 -13.86 8.01 9.28
CA ALA A 219 -14.57 8.36 8.05
C ALA A 219 -16.03 7.88 8.08
N LYS A 220 -16.25 6.62 8.45
CA LYS A 220 -17.60 6.04 8.65
C LYS A 220 -17.55 4.93 9.71
N SER A 221 -18.39 5.02 10.74
CA SER A 221 -18.43 4.06 11.86
C SER A 221 -18.76 2.62 11.45
N TYR A 222 -19.38 2.41 10.32
CA TYR A 222 -19.72 1.08 9.81
C TYR A 222 -18.64 0.48 8.88
N ALA A 223 -17.51 1.16 8.68
CA ALA A 223 -16.42 0.67 7.83
C ALA A 223 -15.88 -0.69 8.31
N GLU A 224 -15.88 -0.95 9.62
CA GLU A 224 -15.50 -2.23 10.21
C GLU A 224 -16.35 -3.42 9.73
N ARG A 225 -17.57 -3.17 9.30
CA ARG A 225 -18.49 -4.20 8.77
C ARG A 225 -18.37 -4.38 7.26
N LEU A 226 -17.84 -3.38 6.56
CA LEU A 226 -17.63 -3.41 5.11
C LEU A 226 -16.27 -3.98 4.70
N PHE A 227 -15.27 -3.89 5.57
CA PHE A 227 -13.91 -4.28 5.28
C PHE A 227 -13.34 -5.26 6.31
N GLU A 228 -12.45 -6.11 5.83
CA GLU A 228 -11.50 -6.84 6.65
C GLU A 228 -10.12 -6.17 6.57
N TYR A 229 -9.35 -6.29 7.65
CA TYR A 229 -8.06 -5.62 7.80
C TYR A 229 -6.93 -6.64 8.01
N PRO A 230 -6.61 -7.48 7.00
CA PRO A 230 -5.51 -8.41 7.15
C PRO A 230 -4.20 -7.65 7.35
N THR A 231 -3.49 -8.02 8.43
CA THR A 231 -2.18 -7.44 8.75
C THR A 231 -1.09 -8.11 7.93
N ILE A 232 -0.39 -7.31 7.14
CA ILE A 232 0.75 -7.74 6.34
C ILE A 232 2.02 -7.34 7.09
N GLY A 233 2.70 -8.33 7.66
CA GLY A 233 3.92 -8.18 8.43
C GLY A 233 5.16 -8.81 7.77
N PRO A 234 6.25 -8.93 8.55
CA PRO A 234 7.39 -9.74 8.16
C PRO A 234 6.95 -11.16 7.76
N LEU A 235 7.76 -11.85 6.98
CA LEU A 235 7.51 -13.25 6.67
C LEU A 235 7.77 -14.13 7.90
N SER A 236 7.10 -15.27 7.96
CA SER A 236 7.50 -16.33 8.88
C SER A 236 8.94 -16.79 8.56
N GLN A 237 9.61 -17.41 9.51
CA GLN A 237 10.97 -17.90 9.27
C GLN A 237 11.03 -18.89 8.09
N SER A 238 10.01 -19.75 7.92
CA SER A 238 9.93 -20.68 6.79
C SER A 238 9.75 -19.95 5.47
N ALA A 239 8.80 -19.02 5.38
CA ALA A 239 8.55 -18.24 4.17
C ALA A 239 9.73 -17.31 3.82
N ALA A 240 10.43 -16.76 4.81
CA ALA A 240 11.63 -15.94 4.58
C ALA A 240 12.79 -16.76 4.02
N ARG A 241 12.96 -18.01 4.49
CA ARG A 241 13.92 -18.96 3.88
C ARG A 241 13.52 -19.29 2.46
N GLU A 242 12.29 -19.66 2.22
CA GLU A 242 11.75 -19.96 0.90
C GLU A 242 11.97 -18.80 -0.09
N ALA A 243 11.72 -17.56 0.33
CA ALA A 243 11.93 -16.34 -0.46
C ALA A 243 13.40 -16.14 -0.88
N LEU A 244 14.35 -16.71 -0.16
CA LEU A 244 15.80 -16.68 -0.48
C LEU A 244 16.24 -17.95 -1.23
N GLU A 245 15.86 -19.13 -0.74
CA GLU A 245 16.39 -20.41 -1.24
C GLU A 245 15.80 -20.78 -2.59
N THR A 246 14.49 -20.58 -2.80
CA THR A 246 13.82 -20.98 -4.03
C THR A 246 14.36 -20.27 -5.27
N PRO A 247 14.55 -18.94 -5.29
CA PRO A 247 15.17 -18.25 -6.42
C PRO A 247 16.62 -18.68 -6.67
N ALA A 248 17.41 -18.86 -5.61
CA ALA A 248 18.79 -19.32 -5.72
C ALA A 248 18.89 -20.73 -6.29
N ALA A 249 18.04 -21.65 -5.82
CA ALA A 249 18.03 -23.04 -6.26
C ALA A 249 17.70 -23.18 -7.75
N LYS A 250 16.82 -22.32 -8.31
CA LYS A 250 16.55 -22.25 -9.76
C LYS A 250 17.80 -21.95 -10.60
N SER A 251 18.82 -21.39 -9.96
CA SER A 251 20.14 -21.10 -10.57
C SER A 251 21.26 -22.01 -10.02
N ASN A 252 20.91 -23.14 -9.40
CA ASN A 252 21.85 -24.11 -8.78
C ASN A 252 22.74 -23.51 -7.67
N VAL A 253 22.29 -22.45 -7.00
CA VAL A 253 22.97 -21.83 -5.88
C VAL A 253 22.26 -22.22 -4.57
N LYS A 254 23.05 -22.47 -3.53
CA LYS A 254 22.59 -22.82 -2.18
C LYS A 254 23.15 -21.82 -1.17
N TYR A 255 22.50 -21.73 -0.04
CA TYR A 255 22.99 -21.03 1.15
C TYR A 255 23.39 -22.04 2.21
N GLU A 256 24.42 -21.71 2.99
CA GLU A 256 24.66 -22.40 4.27
C GLU A 256 23.55 -22.03 5.28
N LYS A 257 23.29 -22.96 6.20
CA LYS A 257 22.20 -22.78 7.20
C LYS A 257 22.44 -21.54 8.08
N ASP A 258 23.69 -21.31 8.48
CA ASP A 258 24.07 -20.17 9.33
C ASP A 258 24.04 -18.85 8.55
N ALA A 259 24.36 -18.89 7.25
CA ALA A 259 24.23 -17.75 6.35
C ALA A 259 22.77 -17.27 6.24
N LEU A 260 21.82 -18.21 6.06
CA LEU A 260 20.40 -17.89 6.07
C LEU A 260 19.96 -17.32 7.42
N GLY A 261 20.41 -17.94 8.53
CA GLY A 261 20.11 -17.46 9.87
C GLY A 261 20.54 -16.00 10.08
N GLU A 262 21.74 -15.65 9.63
CA GLU A 262 22.27 -14.28 9.69
C GLU A 262 21.41 -13.30 8.85
N ILE A 263 21.08 -13.66 7.60
CA ILE A 263 20.21 -12.80 6.76
C ILE A 263 18.88 -12.55 7.45
N LEU A 264 18.21 -13.58 7.99
CA LEU A 264 16.93 -13.44 8.67
C LEU A 264 17.02 -12.51 9.89
N LEU A 265 18.12 -12.60 10.63
CA LEU A 265 18.40 -11.74 11.79
C LEU A 265 18.56 -10.28 11.36
N GLN A 266 19.40 -10.00 10.37
CA GLN A 266 19.71 -8.66 9.89
C GLN A 266 18.48 -7.98 9.25
N THR A 267 17.70 -8.75 8.50
CA THR A 267 16.52 -8.25 7.77
C THR A 267 15.24 -8.26 8.59
N GLN A 268 15.25 -8.88 9.79
CA GLN A 268 14.02 -9.14 10.57
C GLN A 268 12.93 -9.80 9.73
N SER A 269 13.29 -10.60 8.73
CA SER A 269 12.41 -11.28 7.78
C SER A 269 11.47 -10.32 6.97
N TYR A 270 11.82 -9.04 6.86
CA TYR A 270 11.07 -8.11 6.00
C TYR A 270 11.34 -8.36 4.52
N PRO A 271 10.32 -8.59 3.69
CA PRO A 271 10.47 -8.98 2.28
C PRO A 271 11.41 -8.09 1.47
N TYR A 272 11.28 -6.76 1.59
CA TYR A 272 12.14 -5.82 0.88
C TYR A 272 13.62 -6.02 1.23
N PHE A 273 13.93 -6.15 2.52
CA PHE A 273 15.31 -6.35 2.97
C PHE A 273 15.86 -7.74 2.62
N LEU A 274 14.99 -8.78 2.63
CA LEU A 274 15.41 -10.10 2.13
C LEU A 274 15.88 -10.03 0.67
N GLN A 275 15.18 -9.29 -0.19
CA GLN A 275 15.61 -9.08 -1.57
C GLN A 275 16.92 -8.27 -1.67
N GLU A 276 17.11 -7.24 -0.83
CA GLU A 276 18.36 -6.48 -0.79
C GLU A 276 19.53 -7.35 -0.35
N TRP A 277 19.38 -8.06 0.77
CA TRP A 277 20.45 -8.98 1.23
C TRP A 277 20.71 -10.09 0.23
N GLY A 278 19.67 -10.72 -0.34
CA GLY A 278 19.81 -11.71 -1.39
C GLY A 278 20.62 -11.20 -2.58
N LYS A 279 20.30 -9.99 -3.07
CA LYS A 279 21.02 -9.30 -4.14
C LYS A 279 22.51 -9.13 -3.83
N HIS A 280 22.83 -8.61 -2.65
CA HIS A 280 24.20 -8.34 -2.26
C HIS A 280 25.00 -9.62 -1.96
N CYS A 281 24.39 -10.60 -1.31
CA CYS A 281 25.00 -11.90 -1.09
C CYS A 281 25.34 -12.60 -2.41
N TRP A 282 24.42 -12.57 -3.38
CA TRP A 282 24.68 -13.10 -4.72
C TRP A 282 25.88 -12.42 -5.40
N GLN A 283 25.92 -11.10 -5.36
CA GLN A 283 26.99 -10.34 -6.02
C GLN A 283 28.35 -10.54 -5.34
N TYR A 284 28.38 -10.68 -4.01
CA TYR A 284 29.60 -10.82 -3.24
C TYR A 284 30.17 -12.25 -3.30
N ALA A 285 29.32 -13.25 -3.17
CA ALA A 285 29.74 -14.64 -3.18
C ALA A 285 30.36 -15.05 -4.54
N LYS A 286 31.48 -15.71 -4.51
CA LYS A 286 32.21 -16.16 -5.72
C LYS A 286 31.66 -17.48 -6.28
N GLN A 287 31.13 -18.33 -5.41
CA GLN A 287 30.66 -19.68 -5.71
C GLN A 287 29.54 -20.11 -4.77
N SER A 288 28.89 -21.21 -5.09
CA SER A 288 27.93 -21.90 -4.20
C SER A 288 28.66 -22.90 -3.31
N PRO A 289 28.26 -23.07 -2.04
CA PRO A 289 27.20 -22.35 -1.34
C PRO A 289 27.61 -20.93 -0.92
N ILE A 290 26.62 -20.04 -0.74
CA ILE A 290 26.82 -18.74 -0.10
C ILE A 290 27.06 -18.98 1.39
N THR A 291 28.21 -18.52 1.88
CA THR A 291 28.70 -18.79 3.26
C THR A 291 28.29 -17.67 4.23
N LEU A 292 28.39 -17.93 5.52
CA LEU A 292 28.22 -16.91 6.56
C LEU A 292 29.16 -15.71 6.39
N ASN A 293 30.41 -15.96 5.95
CA ASN A 293 31.39 -14.88 5.71
C ASN A 293 30.97 -14.00 4.52
N ASP A 294 30.43 -14.59 3.45
CA ASP A 294 29.90 -13.84 2.32
C ASP A 294 28.75 -12.94 2.77
N VAL A 295 27.85 -13.45 3.61
CA VAL A 295 26.72 -12.68 4.15
C VAL A 295 27.19 -11.51 5.02
N ARG A 296 28.16 -11.72 5.90
CA ARG A 296 28.69 -10.64 6.75
C ARG A 296 29.28 -9.50 5.93
N SER A 297 30.07 -9.82 4.92
CA SER A 297 30.62 -8.82 4.01
C SER A 297 29.55 -8.14 3.13
N ALA A 298 28.59 -8.91 2.64
CA ALA A 298 27.46 -8.38 1.88
C ALA A 298 26.58 -7.46 2.72
N THR A 299 26.45 -7.71 4.02
CA THR A 299 25.66 -6.88 4.96
C THR A 299 26.17 -5.44 5.03
N GLU A 300 27.48 -5.23 5.05
CA GLU A 300 28.06 -3.88 5.06
C GLU A 300 27.68 -3.11 3.78
N LEU A 301 27.74 -3.78 2.63
CA LEU A 301 27.34 -3.20 1.33
C LEU A 301 25.84 -2.90 1.28
N ALA A 302 25.00 -3.84 1.74
CA ALA A 302 23.54 -3.68 1.76
C ALA A 302 23.14 -2.48 2.65
N ILE A 303 23.71 -2.36 3.84
CA ILE A 303 23.46 -1.23 4.73
C ILE A 303 23.90 0.09 4.09
N SER A 304 25.09 0.12 3.49
CA SER A 304 25.62 1.32 2.82
C SER A 304 24.70 1.77 1.66
N GLU A 305 24.21 0.83 0.83
CA GLU A 305 23.29 1.15 -0.27
C GLU A 305 21.94 1.63 0.24
N LEU A 306 21.37 0.99 1.27
CA LEU A 306 20.15 1.42 1.92
C LEU A 306 20.28 2.82 2.54
N ASP A 307 21.41 3.11 3.18
CA ASP A 307 21.69 4.41 3.77
C ASP A 307 21.80 5.51 2.70
N ALA A 308 22.43 5.21 1.58
CA ALA A 308 22.62 6.16 0.48
C ALA A 308 21.33 6.42 -0.35
N SER A 309 20.40 5.47 -0.37
CA SER A 309 19.20 5.53 -1.21
C SER A 309 17.90 5.49 -0.40
N PHE A 310 17.50 4.31 0.07
CA PHE A 310 16.21 4.03 0.67
C PHE A 310 15.91 4.87 1.92
N PHE A 311 16.87 5.02 2.83
CA PHE A 311 16.69 5.82 4.03
C PHE A 311 16.95 7.31 3.77
N ARG A 312 17.95 7.65 2.95
CA ARG A 312 18.35 9.02 2.65
C ARG A 312 17.21 9.86 2.07
N VAL A 313 16.49 9.33 1.08
CA VAL A 313 15.37 10.03 0.44
C VAL A 313 14.29 10.44 1.46
N ARG A 314 14.04 9.61 2.47
CA ARG A 314 13.08 9.90 3.54
C ARG A 314 13.62 10.93 4.52
N PHE A 315 14.88 10.80 4.88
CA PHE A 315 15.56 11.70 5.80
C PHE A 315 15.66 13.13 5.24
N ASP A 316 15.92 13.27 3.95
CA ASP A 316 16.08 14.58 3.32
C ASP A 316 14.75 15.38 3.23
N ARG A 317 13.60 14.71 3.33
CA ARG A 317 12.26 15.34 3.41
C ARG A 317 11.92 15.88 4.81
N LEU A 318 12.76 15.65 5.80
CA LEU A 318 12.52 16.02 7.19
C LEU A 318 13.13 17.38 7.55
N THR A 319 12.38 18.17 8.32
CA THR A 319 12.89 19.37 8.94
C THR A 319 13.89 19.05 10.07
N PRO A 320 14.73 20.01 10.48
CA PRO A 320 15.66 19.78 11.62
C PRO A 320 14.96 19.31 12.90
N GLY A 321 13.78 19.87 13.21
CA GLY A 321 12.99 19.47 14.38
C GLY A 321 12.47 18.04 14.29
N GLU A 322 11.99 17.62 13.12
CA GLU A 322 11.55 16.26 12.85
C GLU A 322 12.71 15.26 12.95
N LYS A 323 13.89 15.60 12.42
CA LYS A 323 15.10 14.79 12.54
C LYS A 323 15.50 14.58 14.00
N LYS A 324 15.46 15.63 14.84
CA LYS A 324 15.69 15.53 16.27
C LYS A 324 14.68 14.60 16.96
N TYR A 325 13.41 14.71 16.61
CA TYR A 325 12.36 13.85 17.17
C TYR A 325 12.60 12.38 16.85
N LEU A 326 12.85 12.04 15.58
CA LEU A 326 13.12 10.68 15.15
C LEU A 326 14.45 10.15 15.71
N ARG A 327 15.46 11.02 15.88
CA ARG A 327 16.73 10.62 16.50
C ARG A 327 16.55 10.31 17.99
N ALA A 328 15.74 11.10 18.71
CA ALA A 328 15.39 10.82 20.11
C ALA A 328 14.61 9.50 20.22
N MET A 329 13.67 9.27 19.32
CA MET A 329 12.94 8.01 19.25
C MET A 329 13.86 6.83 18.97
N ALA A 330 14.83 6.97 18.06
CA ALA A 330 15.81 5.93 17.74
C ALA A 330 16.74 5.63 18.94
N GLU A 331 17.00 6.61 19.83
CA GLU A 331 17.78 6.40 21.05
C GLU A 331 17.13 5.40 22.00
N LEU A 332 15.80 5.41 22.07
CA LEU A 332 15.00 4.47 22.86
C LEU A 332 14.97 3.06 22.25
N GLY A 333 15.37 2.89 20.98
CA GLY A 333 15.41 1.58 20.29
C GLY A 333 14.37 1.45 19.19
N SER A 334 14.08 0.22 18.76
CA SER A 334 13.19 -0.09 17.62
C SER A 334 11.72 -0.25 17.99
N GLY A 335 11.40 -0.43 19.27
CA GLY A 335 10.02 -0.70 19.74
C GLY A 335 9.10 0.51 19.72
N PRO A 336 7.82 0.35 20.06
CA PRO A 336 6.93 1.48 20.30
C PRO A 336 7.37 2.25 21.56
N HIS A 337 7.36 3.57 21.47
CA HIS A 337 7.81 4.46 22.55
C HIS A 337 6.73 5.47 22.90
N ARG A 338 6.57 5.75 24.20
CA ARG A 338 5.65 6.78 24.68
C ARG A 338 6.09 8.16 24.23
N SER A 339 5.13 9.01 23.85
CA SER A 339 5.40 10.40 23.51
C SER A 339 6.07 11.17 24.65
N GLY A 340 5.79 10.79 25.91
CA GLY A 340 6.44 11.34 27.11
C GLY A 340 7.93 11.03 27.18
N ASP A 341 8.34 9.80 26.89
CA ASP A 341 9.74 9.38 26.93
C ASP A 341 10.56 10.09 25.83
N ILE A 342 9.96 10.25 24.64
CA ILE A 342 10.56 10.99 23.54
C ILE A 342 10.71 12.49 23.92
N ALA A 343 9.67 13.09 24.52
CA ALA A 343 9.68 14.47 24.97
C ALA A 343 10.73 14.71 26.06
N ALA A 344 10.86 13.78 27.02
CA ALA A 344 11.87 13.85 28.07
C ALA A 344 13.31 13.85 27.48
N LEU A 345 13.60 12.97 26.52
CA LEU A 345 14.90 12.97 25.81
C LEU A 345 15.15 14.28 25.04
N LEU A 346 14.08 14.94 24.55
CA LEU A 346 14.15 16.21 23.85
C LEU A 346 14.20 17.42 24.81
N GLN A 347 14.13 17.17 26.13
CA GLN A 347 14.03 18.21 27.17
C GLN A 347 12.86 19.18 26.93
N LYS A 348 11.70 18.61 26.52
CA LYS A 348 10.48 19.36 26.18
C LYS A 348 9.26 18.76 26.86
N GLU A 349 8.23 19.61 27.02
CA GLU A 349 6.91 19.14 27.40
C GLU A 349 6.24 18.35 26.26
N VAL A 350 5.37 17.39 26.60
CA VAL A 350 4.68 16.53 25.63
C VAL A 350 3.86 17.35 24.63
N GLN A 351 3.21 18.43 25.12
CA GLN A 351 2.42 19.32 24.28
C GLN A 351 3.27 20.04 23.21
N ALA A 352 4.53 20.37 23.54
CA ALA A 352 5.43 21.04 22.62
C ALA A 352 5.92 20.13 21.46
N VAL A 353 5.92 18.82 21.64
CA VAL A 353 6.31 17.85 20.60
C VAL A 353 5.12 17.30 19.82
N ALA A 354 3.89 17.51 20.28
CA ALA A 354 2.69 16.99 19.63
C ALA A 354 2.50 17.44 18.16
N PRO A 355 2.76 18.70 17.76
CA PRO A 355 2.69 19.11 16.35
C PRO A 355 3.72 18.39 15.48
N THR A 356 4.95 18.23 15.96
CA THR A 356 6.00 17.48 15.23
C THR A 356 5.59 16.02 15.04
N ARG A 357 5.04 15.39 16.08
CA ARG A 357 4.50 14.04 16.01
C ARG A 357 3.40 13.93 14.96
N ALA A 358 2.43 14.84 14.97
CA ALA A 358 1.33 14.82 14.00
C ALA A 358 1.84 14.96 12.56
N THR A 359 2.79 15.86 12.31
CA THR A 359 3.42 16.02 10.99
C THR A 359 4.18 14.75 10.55
N LEU A 360 4.91 14.11 11.46
CA LEU A 360 5.62 12.87 11.16
C LEU A 360 4.67 11.70 10.85
N ILE A 361 3.52 11.62 11.53
CA ILE A 361 2.46 10.66 11.20
C ILE A 361 1.88 10.97 9.81
N GLY A 362 1.57 12.24 9.53
CA GLY A 362 1.09 12.67 8.21
C GLY A 362 2.06 12.36 7.07
N LYS A 363 3.37 12.52 7.30
CA LYS A 363 4.43 12.13 6.36
C LYS A 363 4.65 10.61 6.27
N GLY A 364 3.95 9.81 7.06
CA GLY A 364 4.11 8.36 7.10
C GLY A 364 5.49 7.90 7.56
N MET A 365 6.17 8.68 8.42
CA MET A 365 7.47 8.31 9.02
C MET A 365 7.29 7.47 10.27
N ILE A 366 6.27 7.79 11.04
CA ILE A 366 5.87 7.07 12.25
C ILE A 366 4.37 6.78 12.21
N TYR A 367 3.93 5.88 13.07
CA TYR A 367 2.51 5.61 13.32
C TYR A 367 2.28 5.41 14.81
N SER A 368 1.02 5.42 15.23
CA SER A 368 0.63 5.18 16.62
C SER A 368 0.02 3.77 16.73
N PRO A 369 0.77 2.77 17.23
CA PRO A 369 0.21 1.43 17.44
C PRO A 369 -0.85 1.40 18.55
N SER A 370 -0.70 2.26 19.56
CA SER A 370 -1.71 2.51 20.59
C SER A 370 -1.68 3.96 21.04
N HIS A 371 -2.66 4.38 21.85
CA HIS A 371 -2.76 5.77 22.29
C HIS A 371 -1.49 6.26 23.01
N GLY A 372 -0.90 7.33 22.50
CA GLY A 372 0.34 7.93 23.03
C GLY A 372 1.63 7.26 22.60
N ASP A 373 1.57 6.10 21.95
CA ASP A 373 2.75 5.39 21.45
C ASP A 373 3.15 5.86 20.04
N ASN A 374 4.43 5.68 19.73
CA ASN A 374 5.01 5.99 18.44
C ASN A 374 5.92 4.84 17.99
N SER A 375 5.80 4.44 16.74
CA SER A 375 6.66 3.43 16.12
C SER A 375 7.08 3.88 14.72
N PHE A 376 8.26 3.47 14.27
CA PHE A 376 8.68 3.72 12.90
C PHE A 376 7.84 2.95 11.90
N THR A 377 7.47 3.57 10.79
CA THR A 377 6.82 2.88 9.66
C THR A 377 7.81 2.12 8.79
N VAL A 378 9.08 2.45 8.90
CA VAL A 378 10.19 1.85 8.15
C VAL A 378 11.06 1.08 9.13
N PRO A 379 11.16 -0.25 9.02
CA PRO A 379 12.08 -1.04 9.83
C PRO A 379 13.54 -0.62 9.61
N LEU A 380 14.38 -0.82 10.61
CA LEU A 380 15.82 -0.48 10.60
C LEU A 380 16.12 1.03 10.45
N PHE A 381 15.10 1.90 10.41
CA PHE A 381 15.31 3.34 10.30
C PHE A 381 15.93 3.94 11.59
N ASP A 382 15.67 3.34 12.74
CA ASP A 382 16.31 3.69 14.01
C ASP A 382 17.83 3.53 13.93
N GLY A 383 18.31 2.42 13.38
CA GLY A 383 19.74 2.18 13.13
C GLY A 383 20.34 3.21 12.17
N TYR A 384 19.64 3.54 11.09
CA TYR A 384 20.03 4.61 10.17
C TYR A 384 20.15 5.97 10.86
N MET A 385 19.14 6.35 11.67
CA MET A 385 19.16 7.61 12.42
C MET A 385 20.40 7.72 13.34
N LYS A 386 20.80 6.61 13.97
CA LYS A 386 22.01 6.56 14.81
C LYS A 386 23.30 6.71 13.98
N ARG A 387 23.36 6.12 12.79
CA ARG A 387 24.52 6.25 11.90
C ARG A 387 24.67 7.66 11.32
N VAL A 388 23.58 8.27 10.86
CA VAL A 388 23.60 9.60 10.22
C VAL A 388 23.72 10.73 11.22
N MET A 389 23.27 10.51 12.48
CA MET A 389 23.32 11.49 13.57
C MET A 389 23.96 10.85 14.84
N PRO A 390 25.26 10.51 14.81
CA PRO A 390 25.88 9.69 15.86
C PRO A 390 25.94 10.37 17.23
N ASN A 391 26.09 11.69 17.26
CA ASN A 391 26.27 12.46 18.50
C ASN A 391 24.95 12.99 19.04
N PHE A 392 24.18 12.15 19.74
CA PHE A 392 22.89 12.56 20.32
C PHE A 392 23.01 13.77 21.26
N ASN A 393 24.00 13.77 22.16
CA ASN A 393 24.20 14.85 23.14
C ASN A 393 24.57 16.23 22.53
N LYS A 394 24.96 16.27 21.26
CA LYS A 394 25.23 17.54 20.54
C LYS A 394 24.01 18.12 19.83
N LEU A 395 22.85 17.50 19.98
CA LEU A 395 21.60 17.95 19.34
C LEU A 395 20.85 18.97 20.20
N PHE A 396 21.31 19.17 21.43
CA PHE A 396 20.72 20.07 22.46
C PHE A 396 21.68 21.13 22.93
#